data_ecbe3d2c8e21610e217bc4d154fc8f7e
#
_entry.id   ecbe3d2c8e21610e217bc4d154fc8f7e
#
_cell.length_a   1.000
_cell.length_b   1.000
_cell.length_c   1.000
_cell.angle_alpha   90.00
_cell.angle_beta   90.00
_cell.angle_gamma   90.00
#
_symmetry.space_group_name_H-M   'P 1'
#
loop_
_entity.id
_entity.type
_entity.pdbx_description
1 polymer ?
#
loop_
_entity_poly.entity_id
_entity_poly.type
_entity_poly.pdbx_seq_one_letter_code
_entity_poly.pdbx_strand_id
1 'polypeptide(L)'
;MSDAPASPEVIEADLEAFRAFLRDHSLPVTAQRLAIAEVVLGTERHLSAEDLASLLKARGANAGTATIYRTLEVMVRSGLVVERDFGEGFKRYEAARGIPHHEHLLCTVCGRVTEFRDERLERMTTLLAEAHDFSRQRHRLVIYGLCGDCRRGAARARS
;
A
#
# COMPACT_ATOMS: atom_id res chain seq x y z
N MET A 1 7.11 -1.26 13.60
CA MET A 1 7.51 -2.36 14.47
C MET A 1 6.73 -3.58 14.07
N SER A 2 7.39 -4.59 13.68
CA SER A 2 7.03 -5.88 13.07
C SER A 2 6.66 -5.79 11.58
N ASP A 3 7.67 -5.45 10.77
CA ASP A 3 7.70 -5.72 9.32
C ASP A 3 7.95 -7.24 9.10
N ALA A 4 7.15 -8.10 9.72
CA ALA A 4 7.25 -9.51 9.40
C ALA A 4 6.31 -9.78 8.21
N PRO A 5 6.84 -10.29 7.08
CA PRO A 5 6.01 -10.60 5.93
C PRO A 5 4.87 -11.54 6.37
N ALA A 6 3.70 -11.36 5.77
CA ALA A 6 2.57 -12.22 6.08
C ALA A 6 2.93 -13.68 5.92
N SER A 7 2.43 -14.53 6.82
CA SER A 7 2.69 -15.97 6.70
C SER A 7 2.11 -16.52 5.40
N PRO A 8 2.71 -17.57 4.82
CA PRO A 8 2.19 -18.17 3.60
C PRO A 8 0.71 -18.59 3.70
N GLU A 9 0.27 -18.99 4.89
CA GLU A 9 -1.13 -19.38 5.13
C GLU A 9 -2.09 -18.18 5.03
N VAL A 10 -1.68 -17.01 5.51
CA VAL A 10 -2.46 -15.78 5.41
C VAL A 10 -2.55 -15.32 3.96
N ILE A 11 -1.45 -15.40 3.21
CA ILE A 11 -1.43 -15.05 1.78
C ILE A 11 -2.35 -15.99 1.01
N GLU A 12 -2.32 -17.30 1.27
CA GLU A 12 -3.19 -18.26 0.58
C GLU A 12 -4.67 -18.05 0.92
N ALA A 13 -5.00 -17.72 2.18
CA ALA A 13 -6.35 -17.37 2.57
C ALA A 13 -6.87 -16.13 1.83
N ASP A 14 -6.05 -15.09 1.72
CA ASP A 14 -6.37 -13.87 0.96
C ASP A 14 -6.55 -14.17 -0.55
N LEU A 15 -5.70 -15.02 -1.12
CA LEU A 15 -5.82 -15.45 -2.52
C LEU A 15 -7.10 -16.24 -2.77
N GLU A 16 -7.50 -17.11 -1.85
CA GLU A 16 -8.77 -17.85 -1.98
C GLU A 16 -9.97 -16.89 -1.84
N ALA A 17 -9.90 -15.92 -0.92
CA ALA A 17 -10.90 -14.86 -0.82
C ALA A 17 -11.02 -14.07 -2.13
N PHE A 18 -9.89 -13.76 -2.78
CA PHE A 18 -9.89 -13.10 -4.09
C PHE A 18 -10.49 -13.98 -5.20
N ARG A 19 -10.16 -15.26 -5.24
CA ARG A 19 -10.79 -16.22 -6.17
C ARG A 19 -12.30 -16.29 -5.98
N ALA A 20 -12.77 -16.35 -4.74
CA ALA A 20 -14.19 -16.34 -4.41
C ALA A 20 -14.86 -15.05 -4.90
N PHE A 21 -14.28 -13.89 -4.59
CA PHE A 21 -14.78 -12.60 -5.05
C PHE A 21 -14.91 -12.53 -6.59
N LEU A 22 -13.88 -13.01 -7.32
CA LEU A 22 -13.93 -13.05 -8.78
C LEU A 22 -15.08 -13.92 -9.30
N ARG A 23 -15.28 -15.12 -8.73
CA ARG A 23 -16.38 -16.03 -9.09
C ARG A 23 -17.74 -15.40 -8.81
N ASP A 24 -17.93 -14.83 -7.62
CA ASP A 24 -19.19 -14.23 -7.19
C ASP A 24 -19.61 -13.03 -8.05
N HIS A 25 -18.64 -12.34 -8.62
CA HIS A 25 -18.86 -11.20 -9.52
C HIS A 25 -18.77 -11.55 -11.02
N SER A 26 -18.77 -12.84 -11.36
CA SER A 26 -18.67 -13.33 -12.74
C SER A 26 -17.44 -12.78 -13.50
N LEU A 27 -16.33 -12.55 -12.76
CA LEU A 27 -15.07 -12.11 -13.33
C LEU A 27 -14.15 -13.30 -13.58
N PRO A 28 -13.40 -13.32 -14.71
CA PRO A 28 -12.54 -14.45 -15.02
C PRO A 28 -11.39 -14.58 -14.00
N VAL A 29 -11.21 -15.79 -13.48
CA VAL A 29 -10.05 -16.17 -12.68
C VAL A 29 -8.92 -16.54 -13.63
N THR A 30 -7.94 -15.64 -13.81
CA THR A 30 -6.81 -15.84 -14.71
C THR A 30 -5.50 -15.95 -13.96
N ALA A 31 -4.52 -16.67 -14.53
CA ALA A 31 -3.19 -16.77 -13.96
C ALA A 31 -2.53 -15.41 -13.75
N GLN A 32 -2.75 -14.45 -14.66
CA GLN A 32 -2.22 -13.10 -14.53
C GLN A 32 -2.82 -12.36 -13.33
N ARG A 33 -4.13 -12.44 -13.10
CA ARG A 33 -4.77 -11.84 -11.94
C ARG A 33 -4.28 -12.44 -10.63
N LEU A 34 -4.11 -13.74 -10.58
CA LEU A 34 -3.60 -14.42 -9.39
C LEU A 34 -2.13 -14.07 -9.14
N ALA A 35 -1.30 -14.00 -10.17
CA ALA A 35 0.10 -13.58 -10.01
C ALA A 35 0.22 -12.13 -9.50
N ILE A 36 -0.63 -11.21 -9.98
CA ILE A 36 -0.69 -9.84 -9.47
C ILE A 36 -1.12 -9.84 -8.00
N ALA A 37 -2.18 -10.56 -7.66
CA ALA A 37 -2.68 -10.67 -6.30
C ALA A 37 -1.62 -11.23 -5.34
N GLU A 38 -0.93 -12.29 -5.73
CA GLU A 38 0.15 -12.91 -4.94
C GLU A 38 1.29 -11.91 -4.64
N VAL A 39 1.68 -11.08 -5.61
CA VAL A 39 2.72 -10.07 -5.39
C VAL A 39 2.25 -9.01 -4.41
N VAL A 40 1.04 -8.46 -4.58
CA VAL A 40 0.52 -7.40 -3.69
C VAL A 40 0.27 -7.93 -2.29
N LEU A 41 -0.36 -9.09 -2.17
CA LEU A 41 -0.68 -9.71 -0.89
C LEU A 41 0.56 -10.30 -0.18
N GLY A 42 1.61 -10.63 -0.91
CA GLY A 42 2.86 -11.17 -0.38
C GLY A 42 3.87 -10.13 0.10
N THR A 43 3.55 -8.84 0.02
CA THR A 43 4.45 -7.76 0.44
C THR A 43 3.77 -6.78 1.39
N GLU A 44 4.53 -6.20 2.28
CA GLU A 44 4.10 -5.07 3.14
C GLU A 44 4.45 -3.71 2.53
N ARG A 45 4.98 -3.71 1.31
CA ARG A 45 5.36 -2.48 0.63
C ARG A 45 4.15 -1.83 -0.03
N HIS A 46 4.15 -0.51 -0.05
CA HIS A 46 3.23 0.30 -0.86
C HIS A 46 3.72 0.28 -2.30
N LEU A 47 3.16 -0.58 -3.13
CA LEU A 47 3.58 -0.79 -4.52
C LEU A 47 2.83 0.12 -5.49
N SER A 48 3.55 0.77 -6.39
CA SER A 48 2.96 1.37 -7.60
C SER A 48 2.65 0.28 -8.65
N ALA A 49 1.88 0.61 -9.69
CA ALA A 49 1.65 -0.30 -10.80
C ALA A 49 2.96 -0.64 -11.56
N GLU A 50 3.92 0.28 -11.58
CA GLU A 50 5.25 0.06 -12.19
C GLU A 50 6.11 -0.89 -11.34
N ASP A 51 6.08 -0.74 -10.01
CA ASP A 51 6.73 -1.68 -9.09
C ASP A 51 6.19 -3.10 -9.30
N LEU A 52 4.86 -3.23 -9.42
CA LEU A 52 4.20 -4.50 -9.69
C LEU A 52 4.63 -5.12 -11.01
N ALA A 53 4.67 -4.33 -12.10
CA ALA A 53 5.14 -4.81 -13.40
C ALA A 53 6.58 -5.32 -13.32
N SER A 54 7.45 -4.61 -12.61
CA SER A 54 8.85 -4.99 -12.41
C SER A 54 9.00 -6.27 -11.59
N LEU A 55 8.24 -6.41 -10.50
CA LEU A 55 8.24 -7.60 -9.65
C LEU A 55 7.67 -8.83 -10.36
N LEU A 56 6.60 -8.66 -11.15
CA LEU A 56 6.03 -9.73 -11.97
C LEU A 56 7.05 -10.23 -13.00
N LYS A 57 7.71 -9.32 -13.69
CA LYS A 57 8.76 -9.66 -14.66
C LYS A 57 9.91 -10.42 -14.02
N ALA A 58 10.35 -10.01 -12.83
CA ALA A 58 11.40 -10.70 -12.09
C ALA A 58 11.00 -12.12 -11.67
N ARG A 59 9.71 -12.42 -11.53
CA ARG A 59 9.15 -13.75 -11.24
C ARG A 59 8.81 -14.56 -12.49
N GLY A 60 9.16 -14.07 -13.68
CA GLY A 60 8.85 -14.73 -14.94
C GLY A 60 7.36 -14.63 -15.35
N ALA A 61 6.57 -13.80 -14.68
CA ALA A 61 5.18 -13.53 -15.02
C ALA A 61 5.09 -12.22 -15.80
N ASN A 62 4.24 -12.18 -16.82
CA ASN A 62 3.99 -10.98 -17.60
C ASN A 62 2.52 -10.59 -17.52
N ALA A 63 2.28 -9.33 -17.18
CA ALA A 63 0.95 -8.73 -17.25
C ALA A 63 1.07 -7.35 -17.88
N GLY A 64 0.22 -7.05 -18.84
CA GLY A 64 0.16 -5.71 -19.42
C GLY A 64 -0.36 -4.69 -18.40
N THR A 65 0.07 -3.44 -18.55
CA THR A 65 -0.30 -2.33 -17.66
C THR A 65 -1.80 -2.23 -17.43
N ALA A 66 -2.61 -2.38 -18.48
CA ALA A 66 -4.08 -2.36 -18.37
C ALA A 66 -4.62 -3.52 -17.51
N THR A 67 -3.99 -4.70 -17.58
CA THR A 67 -4.38 -5.87 -16.76
C THR A 67 -4.01 -5.64 -15.30
N ILE A 68 -2.86 -5.02 -15.03
CA ILE A 68 -2.44 -4.65 -13.67
C ILE A 68 -3.47 -3.71 -13.06
N TYR A 69 -3.79 -2.59 -13.71
CA TYR A 69 -4.75 -1.62 -13.18
C TYR A 69 -6.14 -2.21 -12.96
N ARG A 70 -6.68 -2.96 -13.93
CA ARG A 70 -7.99 -3.62 -13.78
C ARG A 70 -8.01 -4.63 -12.63
N THR A 71 -6.90 -5.32 -12.41
CA THR A 71 -6.81 -6.29 -11.30
C THR A 71 -6.73 -5.58 -9.97
N LEU A 72 -5.92 -4.53 -9.86
CA LEU A 72 -5.82 -3.69 -8.66
C LEU A 72 -7.17 -3.07 -8.30
N GLU A 73 -7.92 -2.54 -9.29
CA GLU A 73 -9.26 -2.01 -9.08
C GLU A 73 -10.21 -3.07 -8.49
N VAL A 74 -10.18 -4.27 -9.01
CA VAL A 74 -10.98 -5.40 -8.49
C VAL A 74 -10.55 -5.77 -7.07
N MET A 75 -9.24 -5.78 -6.78
CA MET A 75 -8.72 -6.06 -5.44
C MET A 75 -9.10 -4.98 -4.42
N VAL A 76 -9.12 -3.72 -4.82
CA VAL A 76 -9.62 -2.62 -3.97
C VAL A 76 -11.11 -2.78 -3.71
N ARG A 77 -11.92 -3.11 -4.72
CA ARG A 77 -13.36 -3.39 -4.57
C ARG A 77 -13.65 -4.59 -3.68
N SER A 78 -12.78 -5.60 -3.69
CA SER A 78 -12.92 -6.78 -2.82
C SER A 78 -12.55 -6.47 -1.35
N GLY A 79 -11.96 -5.31 -1.07
CA GLY A 79 -11.48 -4.95 0.26
C GLY A 79 -10.16 -5.62 0.68
N LEU A 80 -9.52 -6.40 -0.20
CA LEU A 80 -8.24 -7.06 0.08
C LEU A 80 -7.04 -6.14 -0.07
N VAL A 81 -7.21 -5.04 -0.79
CA VAL A 81 -6.17 -4.05 -1.06
C VAL A 81 -6.68 -2.65 -0.80
N VAL A 82 -5.85 -1.80 -0.25
CA VAL A 82 -6.10 -0.37 -0.09
C VAL A 82 -5.28 0.41 -1.10
N GLU A 83 -5.93 1.36 -1.75
CA GLU A 83 -5.29 2.34 -2.62
C GLU A 83 -4.87 3.56 -1.82
N ARG A 84 -3.63 4.03 -2.00
CA ARG A 84 -3.07 5.22 -1.36
C ARG A 84 -2.63 6.23 -2.41
N ASP A 85 -3.00 7.47 -2.21
CA ASP A 85 -2.49 8.60 -2.98
C ASP A 85 -1.61 9.45 -2.07
N PHE A 86 -0.32 9.50 -2.37
CA PHE A 86 0.66 10.31 -1.64
C PHE A 86 1.00 11.63 -2.36
N GLY A 87 0.25 12.00 -3.39
CA GLY A 87 0.51 13.22 -4.15
C GLY A 87 1.71 13.14 -5.10
N GLU A 88 2.16 11.92 -5.43
CA GLU A 88 3.29 11.68 -6.34
C GLU A 88 2.88 11.68 -7.84
N GLY A 89 1.58 11.86 -8.13
CA GLY A 89 1.02 11.76 -9.48
C GLY A 89 0.65 10.33 -9.89
N PHE A 90 0.85 9.35 -9.02
CA PHE A 90 0.44 7.97 -9.17
C PHE A 90 -0.03 7.38 -7.84
N LYS A 91 -0.74 6.28 -7.91
CA LYS A 91 -1.28 5.59 -6.72
C LYS A 91 -0.38 4.45 -6.29
N ARG A 92 -0.41 4.16 -5.00
CA ARG A 92 0.22 2.99 -4.41
C ARG A 92 -0.81 2.06 -3.81
N TYR A 93 -0.50 0.80 -3.73
CA TYR A 93 -1.39 -0.27 -3.29
C TYR A 93 -0.72 -1.10 -2.21
N GLU A 94 -1.48 -1.44 -1.18
CA GLU A 94 -1.05 -2.27 -0.04
C GLU A 94 -2.13 -3.27 0.34
N ALA A 95 -1.75 -4.41 0.92
CA ALA A 95 -2.70 -5.39 1.43
C ALA A 95 -3.50 -4.83 2.62
N ALA A 96 -4.83 -4.98 2.61
CA ALA A 96 -5.75 -4.42 3.61
C ALA A 96 -5.92 -5.33 4.85
N ARG A 97 -4.85 -5.85 5.42
CA ARG A 97 -4.89 -6.84 6.51
C ARG A 97 -5.21 -6.27 7.87
N GLY A 98 -6.42 -5.71 8.05
CA GLY A 98 -6.85 -5.23 9.37
C GLY A 98 -5.85 -4.24 10.01
N ILE A 99 -5.09 -3.55 9.18
CA ILE A 99 -4.05 -2.62 9.60
C ILE A 99 -4.72 -1.50 10.38
N PRO A 100 -4.43 -1.35 11.68
CA PRO A 100 -4.93 -0.22 12.43
C PRO A 100 -4.52 1.07 11.73
N HIS A 101 -5.32 2.13 11.90
CA HIS A 101 -4.99 3.43 11.34
C HIS A 101 -3.52 3.79 11.60
N HIS A 102 -2.78 4.13 10.56
CA HIS A 102 -1.37 4.51 10.60
C HIS A 102 -1.13 5.70 9.67
N GLU A 103 -0.09 6.44 9.96
CA GLU A 103 0.37 7.59 9.22
C GLU A 103 1.64 7.26 8.43
N HIS A 104 2.02 8.11 7.51
CA HIS A 104 3.10 7.83 6.58
C HIS A 104 4.18 8.90 6.58
N LEU A 105 5.44 8.46 6.48
CA LEU A 105 6.59 9.28 6.13
C LEU A 105 7.01 8.91 4.71
N LEU A 106 7.02 9.85 3.78
CA LEU A 106 7.43 9.64 2.40
C LEU A 106 8.77 10.31 2.10
N CYS A 107 9.75 9.53 1.68
CA CYS A 107 11.01 10.08 1.20
C CYS A 107 10.86 10.61 -0.23
N THR A 108 11.08 11.91 -0.43
CA THR A 108 10.94 12.57 -1.74
C THR A 108 12.06 12.24 -2.72
N VAL A 109 13.14 11.58 -2.27
CA VAL A 109 14.28 11.18 -3.12
C VAL A 109 14.17 9.73 -3.58
N CYS A 110 13.96 8.79 -2.65
CA CYS A 110 13.94 7.35 -3.00
C CYS A 110 12.55 6.72 -2.99
N GLY A 111 11.49 7.50 -2.69
CA GLY A 111 10.12 7.01 -2.64
C GLY A 111 9.84 6.02 -1.49
N ARG A 112 10.77 5.85 -0.52
CA ARG A 112 10.52 5.00 0.64
C ARG A 112 9.34 5.52 1.43
N VAL A 113 8.39 4.67 1.70
CA VAL A 113 7.28 4.91 2.63
C VAL A 113 7.59 4.21 3.95
N THR A 114 7.43 4.91 5.05
CA THR A 114 7.56 4.37 6.41
C THR A 114 6.27 4.66 7.16
N GLU A 115 5.67 3.65 7.73
CA GLU A 115 4.47 3.77 8.55
C GLU A 115 4.82 4.10 10.00
N PHE A 116 3.96 4.86 10.63
CA PHE A 116 4.07 5.09 12.07
C PHE A 116 2.69 5.30 12.70
N ARG A 117 2.62 5.07 14.00
CA ARG A 117 1.46 5.39 14.84
C ARG A 117 1.94 6.18 16.03
N ASP A 118 1.21 7.23 16.37
CA ASP A 118 1.50 8.04 17.54
C ASP A 118 0.18 8.48 18.22
N GLU A 119 -0.03 7.99 19.43
CA GLU A 119 -1.23 8.31 20.21
C GLU A 119 -1.36 9.82 20.53
N ARG A 120 -0.25 10.55 20.54
CA ARG A 120 -0.27 12.01 20.75
C ARG A 120 -0.90 12.69 19.53
N LEU A 121 -0.59 12.20 18.33
CA LEU A 121 -1.19 12.70 17.08
C LEU A 121 -2.69 12.41 17.05
N GLU A 122 -3.10 11.22 17.46
CA GLU A 122 -4.52 10.85 17.57
C GLU A 122 -5.28 11.79 18.51
N ARG A 123 -4.72 12.04 19.69
CA ARG A 123 -5.30 12.98 20.67
C ARG A 123 -5.33 14.40 20.12
N MET A 124 -4.24 14.86 19.51
CA MET A 124 -4.14 16.21 18.97
C MET A 124 -5.19 16.47 17.88
N THR A 125 -5.34 15.54 16.93
CA THR A 125 -6.31 15.67 15.84
C THR A 125 -7.76 15.66 16.35
N THR A 126 -8.04 14.90 17.43
CA THR A 126 -9.34 14.92 18.09
C THR A 126 -9.61 16.27 18.74
N LEU A 127 -8.68 16.77 19.55
CA LEU A 127 -8.80 18.08 20.22
C LEU A 127 -8.94 19.23 19.22
N LEU A 128 -8.21 19.19 18.12
CA LEU A 128 -8.34 20.20 17.05
C LEU A 128 -9.73 20.18 16.41
N ALA A 129 -10.27 19.01 16.14
CA ALA A 129 -11.62 18.88 15.57
C ALA A 129 -12.67 19.42 16.54
N GLU A 130 -12.60 19.04 17.82
CA GLU A 130 -13.49 19.51 18.89
C GLU A 130 -13.42 21.03 19.07
N ALA A 131 -12.20 21.61 19.05
CA ALA A 131 -12.00 23.04 19.16
C ALA A 131 -12.66 23.85 18.02
N HIS A 132 -12.96 23.21 16.90
CA HIS A 132 -13.64 23.78 15.75
C HIS A 132 -15.09 23.29 15.59
N ASP A 133 -15.67 22.72 16.64
CA ASP A 133 -17.03 22.13 16.60
C ASP A 133 -17.22 21.12 15.47
N PHE A 134 -16.18 20.27 15.26
CA PHE A 134 -16.13 19.30 14.19
C PHE A 134 -16.05 17.87 14.73
N SER A 135 -16.98 17.01 14.30
CA SER A 135 -16.93 15.59 14.63
C SER A 135 -15.99 14.84 13.68
N ARG A 136 -14.84 14.44 14.17
CA ARG A 136 -13.83 13.72 13.38
C ARG A 136 -14.27 12.28 13.09
N GLN A 137 -14.39 11.93 11.82
CA GLN A 137 -14.63 10.55 11.41
C GLN A 137 -13.32 9.84 11.03
N ARG A 138 -12.44 10.50 10.30
CA ARG A 138 -11.14 9.99 9.87
C ARG A 138 -10.17 11.13 9.60
N HIS A 139 -8.89 10.83 9.62
CA HIS A 139 -7.85 11.73 9.14
C HIS A 139 -6.79 10.96 8.35
N ARG A 140 -5.92 11.66 7.71
CA ARG A 140 -4.72 11.12 7.05
C ARG A 140 -3.60 12.15 7.16
N LEU A 141 -2.43 11.70 7.59
CA LEU A 141 -1.22 12.52 7.61
C LEU A 141 -0.15 11.85 6.76
N VAL A 142 0.47 12.63 5.88
CA VAL A 142 1.68 12.23 5.16
C VAL A 142 2.74 13.30 5.41
N ILE A 143 3.88 12.90 5.93
CA ILE A 143 5.03 13.79 6.13
C ILE A 143 6.04 13.52 5.03
N TYR A 144 6.38 14.55 4.27
CA TYR A 144 7.33 14.49 3.17
C TYR A 144 8.70 14.96 3.64
N GLY A 145 9.76 14.25 3.24
CA GLY A 145 11.12 14.62 3.63
C GLY A 145 12.18 13.69 3.07
N LEU A 146 13.35 13.65 3.71
CA LEU A 146 14.44 12.76 3.35
C LEU A 146 14.57 11.65 4.40
N CYS A 147 14.56 10.40 3.98
CA CYS A 147 14.90 9.29 4.87
C CYS A 147 16.37 9.39 5.33
N GLY A 148 16.71 8.67 6.39
CA GLY A 148 18.06 8.72 6.98
C GLY A 148 19.17 8.42 5.96
N ASP A 149 18.95 7.48 5.05
CA ASP A 149 19.95 7.10 4.04
C ASP A 149 20.13 8.20 3.00
N CYS A 150 19.04 8.76 2.46
CA CYS A 150 19.12 9.86 1.49
C CYS A 150 19.72 11.14 2.11
N ARG A 151 19.40 11.43 3.39
CA ARG A 151 19.96 12.55 4.11
C ARG A 151 21.48 12.40 4.28
N ARG A 152 21.97 11.21 4.64
CA ARG A 152 23.42 10.93 4.76
C ARG A 152 24.11 10.96 3.40
N GLY A 153 23.48 10.45 2.35
CA GLY A 153 24.02 10.51 0.99
C GLY A 153 24.14 11.95 0.47
N ALA A 154 23.14 12.79 0.70
CA ALA A 154 23.16 14.20 0.35
C ALA A 154 24.23 15.00 1.12
N ALA A 155 24.51 14.65 2.38
CA ALA A 155 25.57 15.27 3.16
C ALA A 155 26.98 14.92 2.62
N ARG A 156 27.20 13.66 2.18
CA ARG A 156 28.44 13.21 1.58
C ARG A 156 28.75 13.82 0.20
N ALA A 157 27.69 14.13 -0.57
CA ALA A 157 27.83 14.75 -1.88
C ALA A 157 28.18 16.26 -1.83
N ARG A 158 28.11 16.87 -0.64
CA ARG A 158 28.42 18.30 -0.40
C ARG A 158 29.81 18.53 0.27
N SER A 159 30.49 17.45 0.62
CA SER A 159 31.88 17.48 1.20
C SER A 159 32.91 17.10 0.17
#